data_f08d9810744d835c294ee1864b64711b
#
_entry.id   f08d9810744d835c294ee1864b64711b
#
_cell.length_a   1.000
_cell.length_b   1.000
_cell.length_c   1.000
_cell.angle_alpha   90.00
_cell.angle_beta   90.00
_cell.angle_gamma   90.00
#
_symmetry.space_group_name_H-M   'P 1'
#
loop_
_entity.id
_entity.type
_entity.pdbx_description
1 polymer ?
#
loop_
_entity_poly.entity_id
_entity_poly.type
_entity_poly.pdbx_seq_one_letter_code
_entity_poly.pdbx_strand_id
1 'polypeptide(L)'
;MDKTTILFDMYGVILKESKGNFIPYTYQHFGEPEYERLTRQFREEKLFTKAGDGEMTSDEFLSRLGYQDPQFHMADYLENYLTLDEGFLPFAEEFASRYDFVLLSNDVSEWSAYITAHHGLDRFFRRKIVSGDVKCRKPDRRIYEIALAETGKKPEECLFVDNSVKNLLTAAELGIEPVLFNRDGEEYSGTVVNSFPELAGLLR
;
A
#
# COMPACT_ATOMS: atom_id res chain seq x y z
N MET A 1 27.02 -1.27 -3.03
CA MET A 1 26.41 -0.81 -4.30
C MET A 1 25.44 0.31 -3.96
N ASP A 2 25.39 1.34 -4.78
CA ASP A 2 24.49 2.44 -4.51
C ASP A 2 23.05 2.01 -4.79
N LYS A 3 22.14 2.31 -3.87
CA LYS A 3 20.70 2.05 -4.08
C LYS A 3 20.21 2.94 -5.22
N THR A 4 19.44 2.36 -6.11
CA THR A 4 18.90 3.06 -7.29
C THR A 4 17.38 3.03 -7.35
N THR A 5 16.74 2.19 -6.52
CA THR A 5 15.29 1.97 -6.53
C THR A 5 14.74 1.96 -5.11
N ILE A 6 13.63 2.66 -4.90
CA ILE A 6 12.88 2.63 -3.66
C ILE A 6 11.49 2.03 -3.91
N LEU A 7 11.23 0.90 -3.27
CA LEU A 7 9.91 0.30 -3.21
C LEU A 7 9.16 0.91 -2.04
N PHE A 8 7.96 1.45 -2.26
CA PHE A 8 7.13 2.07 -1.22
C PHE A 8 5.85 1.29 -1.01
N ASP A 9 5.52 1.02 0.25
CA ASP A 9 4.13 0.71 0.60
C ASP A 9 3.25 1.94 0.49
N MET A 10 1.94 1.74 0.33
CA MET A 10 0.93 2.80 0.28
C MET A 10 0.44 3.15 1.69
N TYR A 11 -0.22 2.20 2.34
CA TYR A 11 -0.91 2.41 3.61
C TYR A 11 0.06 2.43 4.79
N GLY A 12 0.03 3.50 5.59
CA GLY A 12 0.96 3.70 6.71
C GLY A 12 2.35 4.20 6.29
N VAL A 13 2.58 4.42 5.00
CA VAL A 13 3.80 5.06 4.46
C VAL A 13 3.41 6.31 3.70
N ILE A 14 2.91 6.17 2.47
CA ILE A 14 2.47 7.30 1.62
C ILE A 14 1.16 7.89 2.15
N LEU A 15 0.23 7.03 2.58
CA LEU A 15 -0.97 7.40 3.32
C LEU A 15 -0.74 7.22 4.82
N LYS A 16 -1.38 8.05 5.65
CA LYS A 16 -1.22 8.00 7.11
C LYS A 16 -1.89 6.79 7.75
N GLU A 17 -2.97 6.30 7.15
CA GLU A 17 -3.78 5.21 7.67
C GLU A 17 -3.15 3.83 7.40
N SER A 18 -2.49 3.26 8.39
CA SER A 18 -1.74 1.98 8.27
C SER A 18 -2.59 0.78 7.89
N LYS A 19 -3.87 0.77 8.30
CA LYS A 19 -4.81 -0.33 8.01
C LYS A 19 -5.92 0.10 7.07
N GLY A 20 -5.83 1.32 6.53
CA GLY A 20 -6.96 2.00 5.93
C GLY A 20 -8.11 2.17 6.94
N ASN A 21 -9.20 2.75 6.52
CA ASN A 21 -10.39 2.94 7.35
C ASN A 21 -11.64 2.33 6.73
N PHE A 22 -11.48 1.42 5.76
CA PHE A 22 -12.61 0.91 4.96
C PHE A 22 -13.61 0.10 5.80
N ILE A 23 -13.12 -0.75 6.71
CA ILE A 23 -14.01 -1.55 7.57
C ILE A 23 -14.82 -0.65 8.50
N PRO A 24 -14.22 0.30 9.27
CA PRO A 24 -14.97 1.29 10.03
C PRO A 24 -15.93 2.13 9.18
N TYR A 25 -15.51 2.60 8.00
CA TYR A 25 -16.36 3.31 7.04
C TYR A 25 -17.60 2.51 6.67
N THR A 26 -17.44 1.23 6.34
CA THR A 26 -18.55 0.34 5.97
C THR A 26 -19.52 0.12 7.14
N TYR A 27 -19.00 -0.15 8.35
CA TYR A 27 -19.86 -0.30 9.53
C TYR A 27 -20.63 0.98 9.87
N GLN A 28 -20.00 2.13 9.72
CA GLN A 28 -20.66 3.42 9.94
C GLN A 28 -21.75 3.68 8.90
N HIS A 29 -21.52 3.33 7.63
CA HIS A 29 -22.47 3.55 6.54
C HIS A 29 -23.75 2.71 6.72
N PHE A 30 -23.61 1.42 7.03
CA PHE A 30 -24.77 0.51 7.12
C PHE A 30 -25.44 0.50 8.50
N GLY A 31 -24.70 0.78 9.57
CA GLY A 31 -25.19 0.79 10.95
C GLY A 31 -25.41 -0.61 11.55
N GLU A 32 -25.85 -0.61 12.83
CA GLU A 32 -25.95 -1.81 13.66
C GLU A 32 -26.78 -2.98 13.08
N PRO A 33 -27.92 -2.75 12.39
CA PRO A 33 -28.71 -3.88 11.87
C PRO A 33 -27.95 -4.78 10.88
N GLU A 34 -26.90 -4.26 10.26
CA GLU A 34 -26.12 -4.96 9.24
C GLU A 34 -24.81 -5.59 9.78
N TYR A 35 -24.47 -5.37 11.06
CA TYR A 35 -23.16 -5.75 11.61
C TYR A 35 -22.88 -7.26 11.52
N GLU A 36 -23.89 -8.10 11.78
CA GLU A 36 -23.71 -9.56 11.69
C GLU A 36 -23.40 -10.01 10.24
N ARG A 37 -24.13 -9.48 9.26
CA ARG A 37 -23.90 -9.76 7.84
C ARG A 37 -22.51 -9.28 7.41
N LEU A 38 -22.13 -8.04 7.73
CA LEU A 38 -20.82 -7.47 7.39
C LEU A 38 -19.68 -8.24 8.04
N THR A 39 -19.86 -8.63 9.32
CA THR A 39 -18.83 -9.42 10.03
C THR A 39 -18.58 -10.75 9.32
N ARG A 40 -19.64 -11.46 8.90
CA ARG A 40 -19.50 -12.69 8.12
C ARG A 40 -18.78 -12.42 6.81
N GLN A 41 -19.18 -11.40 6.05
CA GLN A 41 -18.57 -11.04 4.77
C GLN A 41 -17.09 -10.70 4.89
N PHE A 42 -16.68 -9.96 5.92
CA PHE A 42 -15.26 -9.60 6.12
C PHE A 42 -14.44 -10.75 6.69
N ARG A 43 -14.94 -11.49 7.69
CA ARG A 43 -14.15 -12.48 8.44
C ARG A 43 -14.22 -13.88 7.86
N GLU A 44 -15.42 -14.36 7.50
CA GLU A 44 -15.63 -15.72 7.02
C GLU A 44 -15.48 -15.81 5.50
N GLU A 45 -16.17 -14.95 4.75
CA GLU A 45 -16.12 -14.92 3.30
C GLU A 45 -14.85 -14.23 2.76
N LYS A 46 -14.17 -13.44 3.62
CA LYS A 46 -12.92 -12.70 3.33
C LYS A 46 -13.01 -11.80 2.10
N LEU A 47 -14.17 -11.15 1.90
CA LEU A 47 -14.43 -10.37 0.68
C LEU A 47 -13.39 -9.29 0.43
N PHE A 48 -12.96 -8.56 1.47
CA PHE A 48 -11.93 -7.52 1.31
C PHE A 48 -10.57 -8.10 0.91
N THR A 49 -10.20 -9.25 1.50
CA THR A 49 -8.97 -9.95 1.12
C THR A 49 -9.03 -10.39 -0.35
N LYS A 50 -10.15 -10.99 -0.77
CA LYS A 50 -10.34 -11.45 -2.14
C LYS A 50 -10.30 -10.32 -3.16
N ALA A 51 -10.92 -9.17 -2.84
CA ALA A 51 -10.81 -7.99 -3.69
C ALA A 51 -9.36 -7.50 -3.81
N GLY A 52 -8.64 -7.40 -2.70
CA GLY A 52 -7.22 -7.04 -2.69
C GLY A 52 -6.28 -8.09 -3.30
N ASP A 53 -6.75 -9.33 -3.51
CA ASP A 53 -6.03 -10.40 -4.24
C ASP A 53 -6.47 -10.49 -5.71
N GLY A 54 -7.33 -9.58 -6.18
CA GLY A 54 -7.78 -9.52 -7.56
C GLY A 54 -8.75 -10.64 -7.97
N GLU A 55 -9.45 -11.25 -7.01
CA GLU A 55 -10.49 -12.26 -7.29
C GLU A 55 -11.81 -11.61 -7.72
N MET A 56 -11.97 -10.30 -7.49
CA MET A 56 -13.13 -9.52 -7.91
C MET A 56 -12.74 -8.05 -8.09
N THR A 57 -13.52 -7.33 -8.88
CA THR A 57 -13.37 -5.87 -9.06
C THR A 57 -13.84 -5.09 -7.84
N SER A 58 -13.46 -3.80 -7.75
CA SER A 58 -13.97 -2.88 -6.73
C SER A 58 -15.51 -2.82 -6.74
N ASP A 59 -16.12 -2.69 -7.93
CA ASP A 59 -17.57 -2.59 -8.08
C ASP A 59 -18.28 -3.87 -7.61
N GLU A 60 -17.75 -5.05 -7.97
CA GLU A 60 -18.28 -6.34 -7.50
C GLU A 60 -18.16 -6.47 -5.98
N PHE A 61 -17.02 -6.09 -5.41
CA PHE A 61 -16.77 -6.12 -3.98
C PHE A 61 -17.75 -5.22 -3.22
N LEU A 62 -17.86 -3.96 -3.61
CA LEU A 62 -18.75 -2.99 -2.95
C LEU A 62 -20.24 -3.37 -3.13
N SER A 63 -20.63 -3.86 -4.32
CA SER A 63 -21.99 -4.36 -4.56
C SER A 63 -22.32 -5.54 -3.65
N ARG A 64 -21.40 -6.48 -3.44
CA ARG A 64 -21.60 -7.62 -2.51
C ARG A 64 -21.74 -7.18 -1.07
N LEU A 65 -21.10 -6.09 -0.66
CA LEU A 65 -21.30 -5.48 0.65
C LEU A 65 -22.67 -4.77 0.77
N GLY A 66 -23.35 -4.51 -0.34
CA GLY A 66 -24.69 -3.90 -0.38
C GLY A 66 -24.71 -2.43 -0.79
N TYR A 67 -23.57 -1.86 -1.20
CA TYR A 67 -23.53 -0.51 -1.72
C TYR A 67 -24.26 -0.41 -3.05
N GLN A 68 -25.19 0.57 -3.16
CA GLN A 68 -26.02 0.77 -4.37
C GLN A 68 -25.27 1.56 -5.46
N ASP A 69 -24.32 2.40 -5.07
CA ASP A 69 -23.45 3.15 -5.97
C ASP A 69 -21.97 2.88 -5.60
N PRO A 70 -21.41 1.75 -6.08
CA PRO A 70 -20.05 1.35 -5.74
C PRO A 70 -18.98 2.40 -6.07
N GLN A 71 -19.10 3.08 -7.22
CA GLN A 71 -18.10 4.06 -7.66
C GLN A 71 -18.11 5.32 -6.79
N PHE A 72 -19.31 5.79 -6.42
CA PHE A 72 -19.44 6.91 -5.47
C PHE A 72 -18.80 6.55 -4.12
N HIS A 73 -19.12 5.37 -3.57
CA HIS A 73 -18.62 4.96 -2.25
C HIS A 73 -17.12 4.65 -2.25
N MET A 74 -16.59 4.15 -3.35
CA MET A 74 -15.13 4.03 -3.53
C MET A 74 -14.48 5.41 -3.45
N ALA A 75 -14.93 6.36 -4.26
CA ALA A 75 -14.37 7.71 -4.29
C ALA A 75 -14.52 8.42 -2.93
N ASP A 76 -15.72 8.37 -2.33
CA ASP A 76 -15.99 8.97 -1.01
C ASP A 76 -15.05 8.43 0.06
N TYR A 77 -14.85 7.10 0.11
CA TYR A 77 -13.91 6.48 1.04
C TYR A 77 -12.47 6.92 0.78
N LEU A 78 -12.01 6.84 -0.47
CA LEU A 78 -10.60 7.11 -0.80
C LEU A 78 -10.23 8.59 -0.64
N GLU A 79 -11.16 9.51 -0.86
CA GLU A 79 -10.92 10.96 -0.76
C GLU A 79 -11.09 11.49 0.66
N ASN A 80 -12.05 10.95 1.44
CA ASN A 80 -12.44 11.56 2.70
C ASN A 80 -11.97 10.78 3.94
N TYR A 81 -11.51 9.54 3.79
CA TYR A 81 -11.09 8.69 4.92
C TYR A 81 -9.62 8.27 4.86
N LEU A 82 -8.91 8.67 3.80
CA LEU A 82 -7.48 8.46 3.64
C LEU A 82 -6.77 9.82 3.51
N THR A 83 -5.60 9.93 4.12
CA THR A 83 -4.83 11.17 4.17
C THR A 83 -3.44 10.95 3.57
N LEU A 84 -3.10 11.68 2.52
CA LEU A 84 -1.72 11.72 2.01
C LEU A 84 -0.78 12.29 3.08
N ASP A 85 0.35 11.63 3.32
CA ASP A 85 1.36 12.19 4.22
C ASP A 85 1.98 13.45 3.58
N GLU A 86 1.95 14.56 4.33
CA GLU A 86 2.44 15.86 3.87
C GLU A 86 3.93 15.89 3.52
N GLY A 87 4.70 14.94 4.05
CA GLY A 87 6.13 14.80 3.76
C GLY A 87 6.41 14.08 2.45
N PHE A 88 5.45 13.31 1.91
CA PHE A 88 5.71 12.50 0.72
C PHE A 88 6.01 13.33 -0.53
N LEU A 89 5.17 14.33 -0.85
CA LEU A 89 5.36 15.12 -2.08
C LEU A 89 6.70 15.88 -2.09
N PRO A 90 7.09 16.61 -1.03
CA PRO A 90 8.41 17.24 -0.99
C PRO A 90 9.56 16.24 -1.12
N PHE A 91 9.45 15.08 -0.47
CA PHE A 91 10.40 14.00 -0.60
C PHE A 91 10.49 13.49 -2.05
N ALA A 92 9.33 13.21 -2.68
CA ALA A 92 9.29 12.67 -4.04
C ALA A 92 9.88 13.67 -5.06
N GLU A 93 9.61 14.96 -4.92
CA GLU A 93 10.16 16.01 -5.78
C GLU A 93 11.70 16.13 -5.64
N GLU A 94 12.25 15.95 -4.45
CA GLU A 94 13.70 15.98 -4.22
C GLU A 94 14.40 14.73 -4.76
N PHE A 95 13.80 13.55 -4.60
CA PHE A 95 14.50 12.27 -4.79
C PHE A 95 14.16 11.51 -6.08
N ALA A 96 13.00 11.74 -6.73
CA ALA A 96 12.58 10.98 -7.91
C ALA A 96 13.48 11.16 -9.14
N SER A 97 14.34 12.18 -9.17
CA SER A 97 15.36 12.33 -10.22
C SER A 97 16.60 11.44 -10.00
N ARG A 98 16.81 10.96 -8.78
CA ARG A 98 17.97 10.13 -8.39
C ARG A 98 17.63 8.66 -8.17
N TYR A 99 16.38 8.36 -7.85
CA TYR A 99 15.89 7.03 -7.53
C TYR A 99 14.66 6.67 -8.37
N ASP A 100 14.60 5.45 -8.87
CA ASP A 100 13.38 4.90 -9.45
C ASP A 100 12.39 4.57 -8.32
N PHE A 101 11.24 5.22 -8.28
CA PHE A 101 10.18 4.89 -7.31
C PHE A 101 9.26 3.82 -7.87
N VAL A 102 8.94 2.85 -7.03
CA VAL A 102 8.03 1.74 -7.33
C VAL A 102 7.02 1.62 -6.19
N LEU A 103 5.75 1.60 -6.53
CA LEU A 103 4.72 1.27 -5.55
C LEU A 103 4.63 -0.25 -5.39
N LEU A 104 4.63 -0.75 -4.14
CA LEU A 104 4.47 -2.15 -3.79
C LEU A 104 3.40 -2.29 -2.71
N SER A 105 2.12 -2.43 -3.11
CA SER A 105 0.97 -2.33 -2.21
C SER A 105 0.10 -3.57 -2.18
N ASN A 106 -0.42 -3.89 -0.99
CA ASN A 106 -1.53 -4.82 -0.83
C ASN A 106 -2.84 -4.05 -0.92
N ASP A 107 -3.49 -4.06 -2.08
CA ASP A 107 -4.66 -3.23 -2.31
C ASP A 107 -5.55 -3.77 -3.44
N VAL A 108 -6.76 -3.23 -3.53
CA VAL A 108 -7.64 -3.39 -4.69
C VAL A 108 -7.06 -2.58 -5.84
N SER A 109 -6.96 -3.16 -7.03
CA SER A 109 -6.29 -2.53 -8.20
C SER A 109 -6.82 -1.15 -8.51
N GLU A 110 -8.15 -1.01 -8.60
CA GLU A 110 -8.83 0.25 -8.92
C GLU A 110 -8.60 1.32 -7.85
N TRP A 111 -8.46 0.91 -6.57
CA TRP A 111 -8.24 1.84 -5.46
C TRP A 111 -6.84 2.45 -5.52
N SER A 112 -5.81 1.63 -5.69
CA SER A 112 -4.45 2.13 -5.88
C SER A 112 -4.33 3.03 -7.11
N ALA A 113 -5.00 2.69 -8.21
CA ALA A 113 -5.04 3.51 -9.42
C ALA A 113 -5.72 4.86 -9.15
N TYR A 114 -6.86 4.85 -8.45
CA TYR A 114 -7.57 6.06 -8.07
C TYR A 114 -6.74 6.96 -7.15
N ILE A 115 -6.17 6.42 -6.07
CA ILE A 115 -5.34 7.16 -5.10
C ILE A 115 -4.18 7.84 -5.81
N THR A 116 -3.45 7.11 -6.64
CA THR A 116 -2.26 7.65 -7.31
C THR A 116 -2.62 8.74 -8.32
N ALA A 117 -3.75 8.60 -9.04
CA ALA A 117 -4.24 9.62 -9.96
C ALA A 117 -4.75 10.86 -9.20
N HIS A 118 -5.61 10.68 -8.19
CA HIS A 118 -6.22 11.76 -7.40
C HIS A 118 -5.17 12.67 -6.75
N HIS A 119 -4.12 12.08 -6.17
CA HIS A 119 -3.03 12.84 -5.55
C HIS A 119 -1.90 13.23 -6.51
N GLY A 120 -2.01 12.94 -7.82
CA GLY A 120 -0.99 13.26 -8.82
C GLY A 120 0.33 12.51 -8.62
N LEU A 121 0.28 11.32 -8.01
CA LEU A 121 1.45 10.52 -7.66
C LEU A 121 1.99 9.71 -8.86
N ASP A 122 1.20 9.48 -9.89
CA ASP A 122 1.57 8.69 -11.08
C ASP A 122 2.87 9.17 -11.73
N ARG A 123 3.14 10.48 -11.66
CA ARG A 123 4.36 11.09 -12.20
C ARG A 123 5.65 10.65 -11.52
N PHE A 124 5.57 10.13 -10.30
CA PHE A 124 6.73 9.69 -9.52
C PHE A 124 7.00 8.20 -9.63
N PHE A 125 5.95 7.40 -9.83
CA PHE A 125 6.09 5.95 -9.85
C PHE A 125 6.39 5.41 -11.24
N ARG A 126 7.57 4.81 -11.40
CA ARG A 126 7.96 4.14 -12.63
C ARG A 126 7.19 2.83 -12.86
N ARG A 127 6.82 2.15 -11.78
CA ARG A 127 6.01 0.93 -11.76
C ARG A 127 5.11 0.94 -10.53
N LYS A 128 3.96 0.30 -10.67
CA LYS A 128 3.03 0.02 -9.58
C LYS A 128 2.77 -1.47 -9.55
N ILE A 129 3.16 -2.13 -8.46
CA ILE A 129 2.96 -3.56 -8.20
C ILE A 129 1.91 -3.65 -7.11
N VAL A 130 0.68 -3.93 -7.49
CA VAL A 130 -0.48 -3.99 -6.60
C VAL A 130 -0.97 -5.43 -6.51
N SER A 131 -1.24 -5.91 -5.30
CA SER A 131 -1.65 -7.32 -5.09
C SER A 131 -2.86 -7.72 -5.94
N GLY A 132 -3.82 -6.82 -6.12
CA GLY A 132 -4.99 -7.03 -6.96
C GLY A 132 -4.65 -7.32 -8.43
N ASP A 133 -3.58 -6.71 -8.96
CA ASP A 133 -3.13 -6.93 -10.33
C ASP A 133 -2.34 -8.24 -10.48
N VAL A 134 -1.41 -8.48 -9.54
CA VAL A 134 -0.45 -9.61 -9.64
C VAL A 134 -0.93 -10.88 -8.93
N LYS A 135 -2.08 -10.82 -8.27
CA LYS A 135 -2.75 -11.95 -7.58
C LYS A 135 -1.87 -12.64 -6.54
N CYS A 136 -1.04 -11.88 -5.89
CA CYS A 136 -0.28 -12.26 -4.71
C CYS A 136 0.03 -11.03 -3.88
N ARG A 137 0.18 -11.20 -2.57
CA ARG A 137 0.31 -10.09 -1.62
C ARG A 137 1.51 -10.25 -0.71
N LYS A 138 2.04 -9.12 -0.21
CA LYS A 138 2.99 -9.13 0.89
C LYS A 138 2.38 -9.85 2.11
N PRO A 139 3.12 -10.67 2.84
CA PRO A 139 4.55 -10.92 2.71
C PRO A 139 4.91 -12.14 1.83
N ASP A 140 4.06 -12.59 0.90
CA ASP A 140 4.45 -13.65 -0.03
C ASP A 140 5.68 -13.21 -0.82
N ARG A 141 6.71 -14.05 -0.85
CA ARG A 141 7.96 -13.84 -1.57
C ARG A 141 7.74 -13.46 -3.04
N ARG A 142 6.72 -14.03 -3.65
CA ARG A 142 6.40 -13.88 -5.07
C ARG A 142 6.16 -12.43 -5.48
N ILE A 143 5.51 -11.61 -4.64
CA ILE A 143 5.24 -10.20 -5.02
C ILE A 143 6.52 -9.37 -5.13
N TYR A 144 7.52 -9.66 -4.27
CA TYR A 144 8.82 -9.00 -4.34
C TYR A 144 9.62 -9.46 -5.56
N GLU A 145 9.58 -10.76 -5.89
CA GLU A 145 10.20 -11.31 -7.09
C GLU A 145 9.61 -10.69 -8.37
N ILE A 146 8.28 -10.48 -8.41
CA ILE A 146 7.61 -9.75 -9.49
C ILE A 146 8.13 -8.30 -9.56
N ALA A 147 8.21 -7.60 -8.43
CA ALA A 147 8.71 -6.22 -8.40
C ALA A 147 10.16 -6.12 -8.92
N LEU A 148 11.02 -7.04 -8.54
CA LEU A 148 12.40 -7.11 -9.04
C LEU A 148 12.44 -7.40 -10.54
N ALA A 149 11.62 -8.34 -11.03
CA ALA A 149 11.55 -8.70 -12.44
C ALA A 149 11.03 -7.53 -13.30
N GLU A 150 9.96 -6.85 -12.86
CA GLU A 150 9.36 -5.70 -13.58
C GLU A 150 10.28 -4.48 -13.62
N THR A 151 11.15 -4.33 -12.65
CA THR A 151 12.12 -3.23 -12.59
C THR A 151 13.46 -3.57 -13.26
N GLY A 152 13.75 -4.86 -13.43
CA GLY A 152 15.05 -5.34 -13.91
C GLY A 152 16.19 -5.08 -12.92
N LYS A 153 15.86 -4.84 -11.64
CA LYS A 153 16.83 -4.51 -10.59
C LYS A 153 17.24 -5.74 -9.80
N LYS A 154 18.46 -5.71 -9.29
CA LYS A 154 18.91 -6.69 -8.33
C LYS A 154 18.42 -6.30 -6.93
N PRO A 155 18.19 -7.27 -6.03
CA PRO A 155 17.73 -6.98 -4.66
C PRO A 155 18.59 -5.94 -3.93
N GLU A 156 19.90 -6.06 -4.04
CA GLU A 156 20.88 -5.18 -3.40
C GLU A 156 20.86 -3.73 -3.90
N GLU A 157 20.23 -3.46 -5.05
CA GLU A 157 20.01 -2.11 -5.59
C GLU A 157 18.72 -1.47 -5.06
N CYS A 158 17.90 -2.23 -4.33
CA CYS A 158 16.59 -1.82 -3.87
C CYS A 158 16.58 -1.52 -2.37
N LEU A 159 15.80 -0.49 -2.01
CA LEU A 159 15.36 -0.18 -0.66
C LEU A 159 13.86 -0.47 -0.60
N PHE A 160 13.35 -1.06 0.48
CA PHE A 160 11.92 -1.24 0.68
C PHE A 160 11.46 -0.55 1.95
N VAL A 161 10.54 0.40 1.79
CA VAL A 161 9.96 1.21 2.86
C VAL A 161 8.53 0.74 3.11
N ASP A 162 8.29 0.18 4.28
CA ASP A 162 6.99 -0.41 4.68
C ASP A 162 6.80 -0.22 6.19
N ASN A 163 5.54 -0.14 6.66
CA ASN A 163 5.23 0.00 8.07
C ASN A 163 5.05 -1.34 8.81
N SER A 164 5.19 -2.46 8.10
CA SER A 164 5.02 -3.81 8.67
C SER A 164 6.34 -4.57 8.72
N VAL A 165 6.79 -4.87 9.92
CA VAL A 165 8.02 -5.68 10.13
C VAL A 165 7.94 -7.02 9.41
N LYS A 166 6.77 -7.67 9.37
CA LYS A 166 6.58 -8.93 8.66
C LYS A 166 6.90 -8.83 7.16
N ASN A 167 6.51 -7.73 6.52
CA ASN A 167 6.80 -7.48 5.11
C ASN A 167 8.30 -7.24 4.90
N LEU A 168 8.93 -6.46 5.80
CA LEU A 168 10.34 -6.13 5.75
C LEU A 168 11.24 -7.35 5.90
N LEU A 169 10.88 -8.30 6.79
CA LEU A 169 11.64 -9.52 6.97
C LEU A 169 11.71 -10.38 5.69
N THR A 170 10.60 -10.52 4.97
CA THR A 170 10.59 -11.24 3.69
C THR A 170 11.43 -10.52 2.62
N ALA A 171 11.38 -9.19 2.56
CA ALA A 171 12.22 -8.42 1.65
C ALA A 171 13.71 -8.60 1.95
N ALA A 172 14.07 -8.59 3.24
CA ALA A 172 15.45 -8.81 3.69
C ALA A 172 15.99 -10.21 3.33
N GLU A 173 15.16 -11.26 3.42
CA GLU A 173 15.53 -12.63 2.99
C GLU A 173 15.86 -12.71 1.50
N LEU A 174 15.32 -11.78 0.69
CA LEU A 174 15.63 -11.67 -0.73
C LEU A 174 16.86 -10.80 -1.04
N GLY A 175 17.40 -10.10 -0.02
CA GLY A 175 18.51 -9.16 -0.17
C GLY A 175 18.10 -7.72 -0.48
N ILE A 176 16.80 -7.40 -0.42
CA ILE A 176 16.30 -6.03 -0.50
C ILE A 176 16.53 -5.37 0.86
N GLU A 177 17.09 -4.16 0.87
CA GLU A 177 17.33 -3.43 2.12
C GLU A 177 16.03 -2.92 2.73
N PRO A 178 15.66 -3.37 3.96
CA PRO A 178 14.42 -2.99 4.58
C PRO A 178 14.56 -1.73 5.42
N VAL A 179 13.57 -0.83 5.35
CA VAL A 179 13.42 0.34 6.21
C VAL A 179 12.02 0.35 6.79
N LEU A 180 11.90 0.28 8.11
CA LEU A 180 10.63 0.43 8.81
C LEU A 180 10.23 1.91 8.81
N PHE A 181 9.09 2.24 8.19
CA PHE A 181 8.42 3.51 8.38
C PHE A 181 7.48 3.36 9.58
N ASN A 182 7.98 3.70 10.77
CA ASN A 182 7.35 3.29 12.04
C ASN A 182 6.15 4.16 12.42
N ARG A 183 5.03 3.92 11.76
CA ARG A 183 3.75 4.58 12.03
C ARG A 183 3.03 4.00 13.25
N ASP A 184 3.19 2.70 13.47
CA ASP A 184 2.41 1.92 14.45
C ASP A 184 3.17 1.59 15.74
N GLY A 185 4.43 2.01 15.87
CA GLY A 185 5.26 1.72 17.04
C GLY A 185 5.72 0.25 17.12
N GLU A 186 5.92 -0.41 15.97
CA GLU A 186 6.46 -1.76 15.94
C GLU A 186 7.92 -1.79 16.41
N GLU A 187 8.31 -2.84 17.14
CA GLU A 187 9.70 -3.09 17.51
C GLU A 187 10.46 -3.70 16.33
N TYR A 188 11.53 -3.06 15.92
CA TYR A 188 12.38 -3.52 14.83
C TYR A 188 13.86 -3.22 15.11
N SER A 189 14.72 -4.20 14.87
CA SER A 189 16.18 -4.07 15.12
C SER A 189 16.97 -3.49 13.93
N GLY A 190 16.32 -3.31 12.78
CA GLY A 190 16.93 -2.75 11.57
C GLY A 190 16.79 -1.22 11.49
N THR A 191 16.87 -0.69 10.27
CA THR A 191 16.71 0.75 10.02
C THR A 191 15.27 1.19 10.23
N VAL A 192 15.07 2.23 11.04
CA VAL A 192 13.75 2.79 11.38
C VAL A 192 13.74 4.28 11.05
N VAL A 193 12.66 4.73 10.44
CA VAL A 193 12.33 6.15 10.25
C VAL A 193 10.88 6.40 10.67
N ASN A 194 10.57 7.62 11.13
CA ASN A 194 9.22 7.99 11.56
C ASN A 194 8.59 9.05 10.64
N SER A 195 9.34 9.50 9.64
CA SER A 195 8.92 10.56 8.73
C SER A 195 9.72 10.57 7.43
N PHE A 196 9.18 11.21 6.39
CA PHE A 196 9.91 11.43 5.14
C PHE A 196 11.17 12.28 5.30
N PRO A 197 11.23 13.33 6.17
CA PRO A 197 12.49 14.01 6.47
C PRO A 197 13.58 13.08 7.04
N GLU A 198 13.22 12.12 7.91
CA GLU A 198 14.18 11.12 8.41
C GLU A 198 14.63 10.17 7.29
N LEU A 199 13.69 9.69 6.44
CA LEU A 199 14.02 8.89 5.27
C LEU A 199 14.95 9.64 4.31
N ALA A 200 14.70 10.93 4.07
CA ALA A 200 15.58 11.78 3.27
C ALA A 200 17.01 11.88 3.85
N GLY A 201 17.12 11.90 5.18
CA GLY A 201 18.39 11.87 5.89
C GLY A 201 19.23 10.61 5.63
N LEU A 202 18.59 9.46 5.40
CA LEU A 202 19.28 8.20 5.06
C LEU A 202 19.81 8.17 3.62
N LEU A 203 19.23 9.00 2.72
CA LEU A 203 19.50 8.97 1.27
C LEU A 203 20.50 10.08 0.82
N ARG A 204 20.89 10.97 1.73
CA ARG A 204 21.85 12.06 1.48
C ARG A 204 23.26 11.62 1.80
#